data_4dce8e71a1de42d2650261d68013d9fa
#
_entry.id   4dce8e71a1de42d2650261d68013d9fa
#
_cell.length_a   1.000
_cell.length_b   1.000
_cell.length_c   1.000
_cell.angle_alpha   90.00
_cell.angle_beta   90.00
_cell.angle_gamma   90.00
#
_symmetry.space_group_name_H-M   'P 1'
#
loop_
_entity.id
_entity.type
_entity.pdbx_description
1 polymer ?
#
loop_
_entity_poly.entity_id
_entity_poly.type
_entity_poly.pdbx_seq_one_letter_code
_entity_poly.pdbx_strand_id
1 'polypeptide(L)'
;VWAQEAQAEEERIAAEEAARAAAEAQAAAEAVEAKKQELRDSRVNDTAYVVHCARIECPFGMRESYLALDATHGVLTHQIPQMTVKDMILNTNIINFGGCHSRENPDVQAEIEKTNAIIESKKDWRDDVVGYFTKKWNERVTIIKAGIGLAKKLLGMKKKEKTEEEKLEEMSSDFVGECKAQFPADGEWLEGHEKVFINGEPLLLRRCSIMCSYGGCVTILLSGQPE
;
A
#
# COMPACT_ATOMS: atom_id res chain seq x y z
N VAL A 1 42.38 9.10 26.76
CA VAL A 1 42.53 7.94 25.86
C VAL A 1 41.55 6.84 26.29
N TRP A 2 41.67 6.24 27.47
CA TRP A 2 40.82 5.13 27.93
C TRP A 2 39.30 5.40 27.94
N ALA A 3 38.87 6.61 28.29
CA ALA A 3 37.43 6.95 28.30
C ALA A 3 36.84 7.06 26.89
N GLN A 4 37.63 7.49 25.92
CA GLN A 4 37.22 7.59 24.52
C GLN A 4 37.14 6.21 23.86
N GLU A 5 38.05 5.30 24.21
CA GLU A 5 38.01 3.92 23.71
C GLU A 5 36.81 3.16 24.28
N ALA A 6 36.47 3.35 25.56
CA ALA A 6 35.30 2.73 26.16
C ALA A 6 33.99 3.22 25.52
N GLN A 7 33.88 4.55 25.27
CA GLN A 7 32.70 5.11 24.58
C GLN A 7 32.54 4.59 23.16
N ALA A 8 33.66 4.48 22.40
CA ALA A 8 33.61 3.94 21.04
C ALA A 8 33.21 2.46 21.00
N GLU A 9 33.60 1.69 22.02
CA GLU A 9 33.19 0.29 22.14
C GLU A 9 31.70 0.13 22.50
N GLU A 10 31.18 0.97 23.42
CA GLU A 10 29.74 1.01 23.74
C GLU A 10 28.90 1.43 22.53
N GLU A 11 29.32 2.43 21.75
CA GLU A 11 28.65 2.85 20.51
C GLU A 11 28.66 1.72 19.47
N ARG A 12 29.75 0.98 19.36
CA ARG A 12 29.85 -0.15 18.43
C ARG A 12 28.89 -1.28 18.81
N ILE A 13 28.84 -1.64 20.09
CA ILE A 13 27.92 -2.67 20.59
C ILE A 13 26.47 -2.26 20.38
N ALA A 14 26.12 -1.00 20.69
CA ALA A 14 24.77 -0.49 20.50
C ALA A 14 24.36 -0.46 19.01
N ALA A 15 25.29 -0.12 18.12
CA ALA A 15 25.07 -0.15 16.68
C ALA A 15 24.85 -1.59 16.15
N GLU A 16 25.60 -2.57 16.68
CA GLU A 16 25.46 -3.97 16.30
C GLU A 16 24.13 -4.56 16.79
N GLU A 17 23.73 -4.24 18.01
CA GLU A 17 22.41 -4.64 18.55
C GLU A 17 21.26 -4.00 17.78
N ALA A 18 21.36 -2.71 17.42
CA ALA A 18 20.36 -2.03 16.59
C ALA A 18 20.27 -2.65 15.20
N ALA A 19 21.39 -2.97 14.57
CA ALA A 19 21.44 -3.63 13.26
C ALA A 19 20.80 -5.03 13.31
N ARG A 20 21.06 -5.78 14.39
CA ARG A 20 20.45 -7.10 14.58
C ARG A 20 18.94 -7.00 14.79
N ALA A 21 18.47 -6.06 15.61
CA ALA A 21 17.04 -5.84 15.83
C ALA A 21 16.33 -5.41 14.54
N ALA A 22 16.98 -4.56 13.73
CA ALA A 22 16.46 -4.16 12.43
C ALA A 22 16.35 -5.34 11.45
N ALA A 23 17.37 -6.21 11.42
CA ALA A 23 17.35 -7.41 10.58
C ALA A 23 16.25 -8.41 11.00
N GLU A 24 16.06 -8.62 12.31
CA GLU A 24 14.98 -9.45 12.84
C GLU A 24 13.60 -8.88 12.50
N ALA A 25 13.41 -7.57 12.63
CA ALA A 25 12.16 -6.90 12.25
C ALA A 25 11.87 -7.02 10.74
N GLN A 26 12.90 -6.86 9.91
CA GLN A 26 12.77 -7.03 8.46
C GLN A 26 12.39 -8.46 8.10
N ALA A 27 13.04 -9.46 8.66
CA ALA A 27 12.73 -10.87 8.42
C ALA A 27 11.30 -11.23 8.87
N ALA A 28 10.84 -10.65 9.98
CA ALA A 28 9.45 -10.83 10.43
C ALA A 28 8.46 -10.18 9.47
N ALA A 29 8.75 -8.99 8.94
CA ALA A 29 7.91 -8.32 7.95
C ALA A 29 7.84 -9.10 6.63
N GLU A 30 8.96 -9.62 6.15
CA GLU A 30 9.01 -10.47 4.94
C GLU A 30 8.21 -11.78 5.12
N ALA A 31 8.28 -12.41 6.30
CA ALA A 31 7.50 -13.61 6.60
C ALA A 31 5.99 -13.34 6.63
N VAL A 32 5.57 -12.19 7.17
CA VAL A 32 4.16 -11.76 7.15
C VAL A 32 3.68 -11.54 5.72
N GLU A 33 4.46 -10.87 4.88
CA GLU A 33 4.09 -10.59 3.50
C GLU A 33 4.05 -11.88 2.66
N ALA A 34 4.99 -12.81 2.86
CA ALA A 34 4.96 -14.13 2.23
C ALA A 34 3.68 -14.91 2.59
N LYS A 35 3.27 -14.88 3.85
CA LYS A 35 2.02 -15.51 4.28
C LYS A 35 0.78 -14.84 3.69
N LYS A 36 0.77 -13.51 3.54
CA LYS A 36 -0.31 -12.80 2.84
C LYS A 36 -0.37 -13.19 1.37
N GLN A 37 0.77 -13.32 0.72
CA GLN A 37 0.82 -13.75 -0.67
C GLN A 37 0.27 -15.17 -0.84
N GLU A 38 0.63 -16.09 0.03
CA GLU A 38 0.06 -17.44 0.06
C GLU A 38 -1.48 -17.42 0.22
N LEU A 39 -1.99 -16.56 1.12
CA LEU A 39 -3.43 -16.37 1.30
C LEU A 39 -4.11 -15.80 0.05
N ARG A 40 -3.46 -14.86 -0.64
CA ARG A 40 -3.96 -14.30 -1.91
C ARG A 40 -4.03 -15.38 -3.00
N ASP A 41 -2.96 -16.16 -3.13
CA ASP A 41 -2.88 -17.21 -4.16
C ASP A 41 -3.89 -18.34 -3.89
N SER A 42 -4.07 -18.74 -2.64
CA SER A 42 -5.04 -19.77 -2.25
C SER A 42 -6.50 -19.35 -2.45
N ARG A 43 -6.77 -18.04 -2.51
CA ARG A 43 -8.11 -17.47 -2.65
C ARG A 43 -8.78 -17.79 -3.99
N VAL A 44 -8.02 -17.84 -5.08
CA VAL A 44 -8.53 -17.85 -6.46
C VAL A 44 -9.54 -18.96 -6.72
N ASN A 45 -9.34 -20.12 -6.13
CA ASN A 45 -10.24 -21.28 -6.27
C ASN A 45 -11.01 -21.61 -4.99
N ASP A 46 -10.98 -20.72 -4.00
CA ASP A 46 -11.57 -20.97 -2.70
C ASP A 46 -13.07 -20.66 -2.70
N THR A 47 -13.87 -21.67 -2.43
CA THR A 47 -15.33 -21.61 -2.34
C THR A 47 -15.84 -21.57 -0.91
N ALA A 48 -14.97 -21.28 0.06
CA ALA A 48 -15.39 -21.11 1.45
C ALA A 48 -16.41 -19.98 1.57
N TYR A 49 -17.47 -20.22 2.30
CA TYR A 49 -18.53 -19.25 2.57
C TYR A 49 -17.99 -18.13 3.44
N VAL A 50 -18.28 -16.91 3.10
CA VAL A 50 -17.85 -15.72 3.83
C VAL A 50 -18.89 -15.34 4.87
N VAL A 51 -18.42 -15.13 6.08
CA VAL A 51 -19.30 -14.78 7.21
C VAL A 51 -18.88 -13.42 7.81
N HIS A 52 -19.70 -12.89 8.70
CA HIS A 52 -19.41 -11.69 9.47
C HIS A 52 -17.98 -11.76 10.10
N CYS A 53 -17.28 -10.64 10.13
CA CYS A 53 -15.88 -10.51 10.56
C CYS A 53 -14.85 -11.16 9.62
N ALA A 54 -15.21 -11.51 8.39
CA ALA A 54 -14.24 -11.89 7.37
C ALA A 54 -13.21 -10.76 7.13
N ARG A 55 -11.94 -11.12 6.96
CA ARG A 55 -10.87 -10.14 6.72
C ARG A 55 -10.74 -9.85 5.25
N ILE A 56 -10.62 -8.56 4.94
CA ILE A 56 -10.50 -8.04 3.59
C ILE A 56 -9.29 -7.11 3.45
N GLU A 57 -8.78 -7.00 2.23
CA GLU A 57 -7.72 -6.05 1.90
C GLU A 57 -8.08 -5.22 0.66
N CYS A 58 -7.50 -4.04 0.59
CA CYS A 58 -7.46 -3.19 -0.60
C CYS A 58 -6.00 -2.85 -0.89
N PRO A 59 -5.51 -2.97 -2.15
CA PRO A 59 -4.12 -2.70 -2.48
C PRO A 59 -3.71 -1.24 -2.23
N PHE A 60 -4.67 -0.32 -2.21
CA PHE A 60 -4.45 1.09 -1.89
C PHE A 60 -4.84 1.47 -0.45
N GLY A 61 -5.30 0.51 0.36
CA GLY A 61 -5.67 0.75 1.75
C GLY A 61 -4.45 0.78 2.67
N MET A 62 -4.49 1.62 3.69
CA MET A 62 -3.43 1.68 4.70
C MET A 62 -3.38 0.44 5.60
N ARG A 63 -4.48 -0.29 5.70
CA ARG A 63 -4.60 -1.45 6.58
C ARG A 63 -5.61 -2.46 6.03
N GLU A 64 -5.49 -3.69 6.47
CA GLU A 64 -6.57 -4.67 6.34
C GLU A 64 -7.82 -4.21 7.09
N SER A 65 -8.96 -4.70 6.65
CA SER A 65 -10.25 -4.37 7.24
C SER A 65 -11.13 -5.61 7.35
N TYR A 66 -12.39 -5.41 7.67
CA TYR A 66 -13.33 -6.48 7.97
C TYR A 66 -14.66 -6.26 7.25
N LEU A 67 -15.33 -7.38 6.96
CA LEU A 67 -16.74 -7.36 6.58
C LEU A 67 -17.62 -7.40 7.82
N ALA A 68 -18.68 -6.61 7.81
CA ALA A 68 -19.64 -6.54 8.90
C ALA A 68 -21.07 -6.68 8.40
N LEU A 69 -21.96 -7.16 9.25
CA LEU A 69 -23.41 -7.11 9.06
C LEU A 69 -24.01 -6.41 10.28
N ASP A 70 -24.84 -5.43 10.05
CA ASP A 70 -25.68 -4.78 11.05
C ASP A 70 -26.93 -5.63 11.40
N ALA A 71 -27.41 -6.41 10.43
CA ALA A 71 -28.51 -7.35 10.61
C ALA A 71 -28.23 -8.67 9.88
N THR A 72 -28.59 -9.79 10.52
CA THR A 72 -28.43 -11.11 9.90
C THR A 72 -29.47 -11.34 8.80
N HIS A 73 -29.06 -12.00 7.74
CA HIS A 73 -29.99 -12.50 6.69
C HIS A 73 -30.80 -13.74 7.10
N GLY A 74 -30.68 -14.17 8.37
CA GLY A 74 -31.40 -15.35 8.91
C GLY A 74 -30.69 -16.68 8.67
N VAL A 75 -29.52 -16.67 8.00
CA VAL A 75 -28.71 -17.87 7.75
C VAL A 75 -27.35 -17.72 8.47
N LEU A 76 -26.96 -18.81 9.12
CA LEU A 76 -25.72 -18.86 9.91
C LEU A 76 -24.85 -20.01 9.41
N THR A 77 -23.55 -19.76 9.34
CA THR A 77 -22.50 -20.78 9.16
C THR A 77 -21.64 -20.78 10.42
N HIS A 78 -21.53 -21.93 11.10
CA HIS A 78 -20.87 -22.03 12.42
C HIS A 78 -21.39 -20.99 13.45
N GLN A 79 -22.73 -20.72 13.43
CA GLN A 79 -23.40 -19.72 14.27
C GLN A 79 -22.99 -18.26 13.98
N ILE A 80 -22.26 -18.00 12.90
CA ILE A 80 -21.86 -16.66 12.46
C ILE A 80 -22.73 -16.26 11.25
N PRO A 81 -23.25 -15.02 11.18
CA PRO A 81 -24.07 -14.56 10.08
C PRO A 81 -23.39 -14.68 8.73
N GLN A 82 -24.06 -15.31 7.77
CA GLN A 82 -23.62 -15.50 6.41
C GLN A 82 -23.78 -14.21 5.60
N MET A 83 -22.83 -13.91 4.73
CA MET A 83 -22.85 -12.75 3.85
C MET A 83 -23.27 -13.09 2.42
N THR A 84 -23.80 -12.10 1.73
CA THR A 84 -24.20 -12.16 0.33
C THR A 84 -23.39 -11.21 -0.53
N VAL A 85 -23.47 -11.34 -1.85
CA VAL A 85 -22.78 -10.44 -2.78
C VAL A 85 -23.26 -8.99 -2.73
N LYS A 86 -24.41 -8.72 -2.11
CA LYS A 86 -24.97 -7.36 -1.93
C LYS A 86 -24.50 -6.66 -0.66
N ASP A 87 -23.79 -7.34 0.22
CA ASP A 87 -23.22 -6.76 1.44
C ASP A 87 -21.93 -5.97 1.09
N MET A 88 -22.11 -4.77 0.53
CA MET A 88 -21.01 -3.97 -0.01
C MET A 88 -21.01 -2.49 0.40
N ILE A 89 -21.90 -2.08 1.29
CA ILE A 89 -22.02 -0.69 1.72
C ILE A 89 -20.81 -0.31 2.59
N LEU A 90 -20.08 0.73 2.18
CA LEU A 90 -18.93 1.24 2.94
C LEU A 90 -19.36 1.69 4.34
N ASN A 91 -18.55 1.40 5.34
CA ASN A 91 -18.78 1.66 6.76
C ASN A 91 -19.98 0.94 7.39
N THR A 92 -20.71 0.16 6.60
CA THR A 92 -21.77 -0.75 7.09
C THR A 92 -21.33 -2.20 6.91
N ASN A 93 -21.15 -2.61 5.66
CA ASN A 93 -20.71 -3.97 5.33
C ASN A 93 -19.20 -4.06 5.13
N ILE A 94 -18.61 -3.11 4.44
CA ILE A 94 -17.16 -2.99 4.25
C ILE A 94 -16.65 -1.92 5.20
N ILE A 95 -15.97 -2.30 6.26
CA ILE A 95 -15.33 -1.33 7.15
C ILE A 95 -14.17 -0.69 6.39
N ASN A 96 -14.01 0.62 6.51
CA ASN A 96 -13.02 1.35 5.74
C ASN A 96 -11.57 0.93 6.05
N PHE A 97 -10.69 1.11 5.07
CA PHE A 97 -9.29 0.71 5.13
C PHE A 97 -8.37 1.78 5.78
N GLY A 98 -8.94 2.74 6.51
CA GLY A 98 -8.23 3.86 7.13
C GLY A 98 -7.97 4.98 6.13
N GLY A 99 -6.84 4.94 5.45
CA GLY A 99 -6.51 5.83 4.36
C GLY A 99 -6.47 5.11 3.01
N CYS A 100 -6.30 5.89 1.96
CA CYS A 100 -6.23 5.42 0.58
C CYS A 100 -5.06 6.12 -0.14
N HIS A 101 -4.18 5.34 -0.75
CA HIS A 101 -3.04 5.81 -1.54
C HIS A 101 -3.33 5.86 -3.04
N SER A 102 -4.58 5.58 -3.45
CA SER A 102 -4.92 5.57 -4.87
C SER A 102 -4.78 6.95 -5.49
N ARG A 103 -4.18 7.01 -6.69
CA ARG A 103 -4.10 8.21 -7.52
C ARG A 103 -5.47 8.74 -7.96
N GLU A 104 -6.47 7.87 -8.02
CA GLU A 104 -7.84 8.23 -8.37
C GLU A 104 -8.59 8.87 -7.17
N ASN A 105 -8.00 8.84 -5.97
CA ASN A 105 -8.58 9.48 -4.80
C ASN A 105 -8.43 11.01 -4.91
N PRO A 106 -9.54 11.79 -4.87
CA PRO A 106 -9.48 13.24 -5.00
C PRO A 106 -8.59 13.93 -3.96
N ASP A 107 -8.52 13.41 -2.73
CA ASP A 107 -7.69 13.97 -1.67
C ASP A 107 -6.21 13.82 -2.01
N VAL A 108 -5.81 12.66 -2.58
CA VAL A 108 -4.44 12.39 -3.04
C VAL A 108 -4.09 13.27 -4.25
N GLN A 109 -5.01 13.41 -5.21
CA GLN A 109 -4.82 14.30 -6.37
C GLN A 109 -4.59 15.75 -5.94
N ALA A 110 -5.40 16.26 -5.01
CA ALA A 110 -5.24 17.60 -4.49
C ALA A 110 -3.88 17.83 -3.82
N GLU A 111 -3.36 16.86 -3.09
CA GLU A 111 -2.03 16.96 -2.47
C GLU A 111 -0.89 16.87 -3.50
N ILE A 112 -1.03 16.04 -4.53
CA ILE A 112 -0.09 15.97 -5.66
C ILE A 112 -0.04 17.32 -6.38
N GLU A 113 -1.20 17.92 -6.70
CA GLU A 113 -1.28 19.23 -7.36
C GLU A 113 -0.64 20.33 -6.52
N LYS A 114 -0.93 20.42 -5.22
CA LYS A 114 -0.29 21.37 -4.30
C LYS A 114 1.24 21.19 -4.27
N THR A 115 1.69 19.94 -4.21
CA THR A 115 3.13 19.63 -4.17
C THR A 115 3.81 20.02 -5.47
N ASN A 116 3.20 19.73 -6.61
CA ASN A 116 3.69 20.13 -7.93
C ASN A 116 3.76 21.66 -8.06
N ALA A 117 2.72 22.38 -7.63
CA ALA A 117 2.70 23.85 -7.64
C ALA A 117 3.83 24.43 -6.77
N ILE A 118 4.13 23.83 -5.61
CA ILE A 118 5.25 24.22 -4.75
C ILE A 118 6.59 23.93 -5.43
N ILE A 119 6.71 22.78 -6.10
CA ILE A 119 7.93 22.40 -6.83
C ILE A 119 8.17 23.38 -7.98
N GLU A 120 7.14 23.71 -8.76
CA GLU A 120 7.23 24.67 -9.86
C GLU A 120 7.59 26.07 -9.36
N SER A 121 6.94 26.56 -8.29
CA SER A 121 7.28 27.85 -7.70
C SER A 121 8.71 27.94 -7.16
N LYS A 122 9.28 26.80 -6.68
CA LYS A 122 10.66 26.71 -6.23
C LYS A 122 11.66 26.48 -7.36
N LYS A 123 11.21 26.02 -8.52
CA LYS A 123 12.07 25.79 -9.69
C LYS A 123 12.61 27.11 -10.22
N ASP A 124 11.78 28.14 -10.36
CA ASP A 124 12.18 29.48 -10.79
C ASP A 124 13.24 30.07 -9.83
N TRP A 125 13.00 29.95 -8.52
CA TRP A 125 13.98 30.43 -7.51
C TRP A 125 15.26 29.59 -7.46
N ARG A 126 15.18 28.26 -7.68
CA ARG A 126 16.37 27.39 -7.73
C ARG A 126 17.22 27.62 -8.96
N ASP A 127 16.61 27.86 -10.12
CA ASP A 127 17.35 28.05 -11.37
C ASP A 127 18.16 29.35 -11.29
N ASP A 128 17.67 30.41 -10.64
CA ASP A 128 18.41 31.63 -10.37
C ASP A 128 19.53 31.44 -9.34
N VAL A 129 19.28 30.76 -8.24
CA VAL A 129 20.27 30.52 -7.18
C VAL A 129 21.27 29.44 -7.59
N VAL A 130 20.83 28.35 -8.21
CA VAL A 130 21.73 27.30 -8.73
C VAL A 130 22.53 27.82 -9.91
N GLY A 131 21.98 28.67 -10.75
CA GLY A 131 22.68 29.36 -11.82
C GLY A 131 23.83 30.21 -11.27
N TYR A 132 23.60 30.94 -10.19
CA TYR A 132 24.60 31.74 -9.51
C TYR A 132 25.68 30.89 -8.81
N PHE A 133 25.26 29.81 -8.11
CA PHE A 133 26.21 28.93 -7.41
C PHE A 133 26.92 27.95 -8.35
N THR A 134 26.28 27.45 -9.41
CA THR A 134 26.93 26.56 -10.38
C THR A 134 27.96 27.29 -11.21
N LYS A 135 27.76 28.58 -11.52
CA LYS A 135 28.77 29.39 -12.22
C LYS A 135 30.02 29.58 -11.36
N LYS A 136 29.87 29.72 -10.04
CA LYS A 136 30.96 29.90 -9.09
C LYS A 136 31.59 28.58 -8.62
N TRP A 137 30.83 27.47 -8.66
CA TRP A 137 31.27 26.13 -8.25
C TRP A 137 31.86 25.32 -9.40
N ASN A 138 31.42 25.53 -10.64
CA ASN A 138 31.94 24.79 -11.80
C ASN A 138 33.44 25.08 -12.10
N GLU A 139 33.96 26.21 -11.66
CA GLU A 139 35.42 26.47 -11.75
C GLU A 139 36.25 25.56 -10.82
N ARG A 140 35.68 25.04 -9.73
CA ARG A 140 36.38 24.20 -8.75
C ARG A 140 36.02 22.71 -8.79
N VAL A 141 34.88 22.32 -9.37
CA VAL A 141 34.29 20.96 -9.29
C VAL A 141 34.46 20.17 -10.59
N THR A 142 34.92 20.76 -11.67
CA THR A 142 35.12 20.06 -12.95
C THR A 142 36.08 18.86 -12.81
N ILE A 143 37.05 18.94 -11.88
CA ILE A 143 38.02 17.87 -11.63
C ILE A 143 37.39 16.67 -10.89
N ILE A 144 36.50 16.90 -9.94
CA ILE A 144 35.88 15.83 -9.13
C ILE A 144 34.78 15.12 -9.91
N LYS A 145 33.97 15.84 -10.71
CA LYS A 145 32.93 15.23 -11.55
C LYS A 145 33.49 14.36 -12.67
N ALA A 146 34.66 14.72 -13.23
CA ALA A 146 35.34 13.89 -14.22
C ALA A 146 35.77 12.53 -13.62
N GLY A 147 36.30 12.54 -12.38
CA GLY A 147 36.67 11.30 -11.67
C GLY A 147 35.48 10.39 -11.35
N ILE A 148 34.38 10.95 -10.87
CA ILE A 148 33.14 10.17 -10.52
C ILE A 148 32.45 9.68 -11.79
N GLY A 149 32.41 10.47 -12.88
CA GLY A 149 31.87 10.09 -14.17
C GLY A 149 32.62 8.91 -14.80
N LEU A 150 33.94 8.93 -14.68
CA LEU A 150 34.81 7.86 -15.18
C LEU A 150 34.62 6.56 -14.37
N ALA A 151 34.53 6.66 -13.05
CA ALA A 151 34.27 5.51 -12.16
C ALA A 151 32.91 4.88 -12.42
N LYS A 152 31.84 5.68 -12.61
CA LYS A 152 30.49 5.18 -12.96
C LYS A 152 30.44 4.51 -14.33
N LYS A 153 31.21 5.01 -15.31
CA LYS A 153 31.30 4.44 -16.66
C LYS A 153 32.08 3.12 -16.66
N LEU A 154 33.10 2.98 -15.81
CA LEU A 154 33.89 1.78 -15.61
C LEU A 154 33.10 0.67 -14.88
N LEU A 155 32.19 1.05 -13.95
CA LEU A 155 31.34 0.12 -13.19
C LEU A 155 30.04 -0.27 -13.90
N GLY A 156 29.77 0.23 -15.11
CA GLY A 156 28.61 -0.16 -15.93
C GLY A 156 27.24 0.19 -15.32
N MET A 157 27.21 1.07 -14.30
CA MET A 157 25.97 1.47 -13.63
C MET A 157 25.18 2.46 -14.48
N LYS A 158 24.33 1.96 -15.37
CA LYS A 158 23.30 2.76 -16.01
C LYS A 158 22.21 3.06 -14.97
N LYS A 159 22.08 4.30 -14.57
CA LYS A 159 20.90 4.77 -13.82
C LYS A 159 19.73 4.72 -14.79
N LYS A 160 18.78 3.80 -14.57
CA LYS A 160 17.53 3.76 -15.31
C LYS A 160 16.79 5.06 -14.95
N GLU A 161 16.57 5.94 -15.90
CA GLU A 161 15.71 7.10 -15.67
C GLU A 161 14.29 6.56 -15.51
N LYS A 162 13.65 6.86 -14.37
CA LYS A 162 12.26 6.52 -14.11
C LYS A 162 11.38 7.29 -15.08
N THR A 163 10.35 6.65 -15.60
CA THR A 163 9.35 7.31 -16.43
C THR A 163 8.57 8.34 -15.60
N GLU A 164 7.88 9.27 -16.27
CA GLU A 164 7.01 10.24 -15.59
C GLU A 164 5.91 9.53 -14.78
N GLU A 165 5.40 8.41 -15.30
CA GLU A 165 4.40 7.58 -14.63
C GLU A 165 4.97 6.93 -13.36
N GLU A 166 6.19 6.35 -13.41
CA GLU A 166 6.86 5.77 -12.24
C GLU A 166 7.15 6.82 -11.16
N LYS A 167 7.48 8.05 -11.54
CA LYS A 167 7.69 9.16 -10.59
C LYS A 167 6.38 9.60 -9.94
N LEU A 168 5.29 9.63 -10.71
CA LEU A 168 3.97 10.02 -10.25
C LEU A 168 3.37 8.95 -9.32
N GLU A 169 3.65 7.67 -9.60
CA GLU A 169 3.25 6.54 -8.77
C GLU A 169 3.99 6.55 -7.43
N GLU A 170 5.30 6.80 -7.45
CA GLU A 170 6.11 6.98 -6.24
C GLU A 170 5.64 8.18 -5.41
N MET A 171 5.31 9.32 -6.04
CA MET A 171 4.73 10.47 -5.34
C MET A 171 3.36 10.18 -4.74
N SER A 172 2.50 9.42 -5.43
CA SER A 172 1.16 9.12 -4.92
C SER A 172 1.20 8.19 -3.70
N SER A 173 2.23 7.34 -3.58
CA SER A 173 2.41 6.47 -2.41
C SER A 173 2.75 7.23 -1.13
N ASP A 174 3.29 8.45 -1.25
CA ASP A 174 3.63 9.32 -0.11
C ASP A 174 2.41 10.08 0.44
N PHE A 175 1.32 10.15 -0.32
CA PHE A 175 0.10 10.85 0.07
C PHE A 175 -1.00 9.89 0.46
N VAL A 176 -1.76 10.26 1.46
CA VAL A 176 -2.87 9.48 2.01
C VAL A 176 -4.13 10.34 1.98
N GLY A 177 -5.10 9.91 1.18
CA GLY A 177 -6.45 10.48 1.23
C GLY A 177 -7.35 9.68 2.17
N GLU A 178 -8.52 10.23 2.48
CA GLU A 178 -9.54 9.49 3.22
C GLU A 178 -10.09 8.34 2.36
N CYS A 179 -10.26 7.16 2.96
CA CYS A 179 -10.91 6.04 2.28
C CYS A 179 -12.43 6.28 2.17
N LYS A 180 -12.84 6.91 1.08
CA LYS A 180 -14.24 7.14 0.67
C LYS A 180 -14.61 6.25 -0.50
N ALA A 181 -14.23 4.97 -0.43
CA ALA A 181 -14.47 4.02 -1.49
C ALA A 181 -15.92 4.07 -1.93
N GLN A 182 -16.14 4.21 -3.24
CA GLN A 182 -17.46 4.14 -3.84
C GLN A 182 -17.54 2.86 -4.65
N PHE A 183 -18.51 2.05 -4.32
CA PHE A 183 -18.88 0.89 -5.12
C PHE A 183 -20.06 1.25 -6.01
N PRO A 184 -20.18 0.68 -7.21
CA PRO A 184 -21.32 0.96 -8.09
C PRO A 184 -22.64 0.72 -7.35
N ALA A 185 -23.63 1.60 -7.52
CA ALA A 185 -24.92 1.50 -6.83
C ALA A 185 -25.63 0.18 -7.12
N ASP A 186 -25.52 -0.33 -8.35
CA ASP A 186 -26.01 -1.64 -8.79
C ASP A 186 -24.93 -2.72 -8.71
N GLY A 187 -23.80 -2.43 -8.03
CA GLY A 187 -22.69 -3.33 -7.92
C GLY A 187 -22.98 -4.54 -7.02
N GLU A 188 -22.09 -5.47 -7.12
CA GLU A 188 -22.05 -6.66 -6.28
C GLU A 188 -20.61 -7.19 -6.23
N TRP A 189 -20.34 -8.01 -5.24
CA TRP A 189 -19.14 -8.80 -5.26
C TRP A 189 -19.18 -9.76 -6.44
N LEU A 190 -18.10 -9.77 -7.23
CA LEU A 190 -17.97 -10.64 -8.39
C LEU A 190 -17.69 -12.08 -7.94
N GLU A 191 -18.08 -13.05 -8.76
CA GLU A 191 -17.82 -14.49 -8.56
C GLU A 191 -18.53 -15.10 -7.33
N GLY A 192 -19.73 -14.61 -6.98
CA GLY A 192 -20.60 -15.20 -5.96
C GLY A 192 -20.98 -16.65 -6.24
N HIS A 193 -21.66 -17.28 -5.31
CA HIS A 193 -22.06 -18.68 -5.44
C HIS A 193 -23.18 -18.86 -6.49
N GLU A 194 -22.96 -19.73 -7.48
CA GLU A 194 -23.88 -19.90 -8.61
C GLU A 194 -25.23 -20.54 -8.26
N LYS A 195 -25.29 -21.33 -7.20
CA LYS A 195 -26.45 -22.21 -6.89
C LYS A 195 -27.04 -22.00 -5.50
N VAL A 196 -26.38 -21.24 -4.64
CA VAL A 196 -26.85 -20.99 -3.27
C VAL A 196 -27.14 -19.52 -3.09
N PHE A 197 -28.35 -19.23 -2.65
CA PHE A 197 -28.89 -17.89 -2.51
C PHE A 197 -29.49 -17.70 -1.12
N ILE A 198 -29.39 -16.51 -0.59
CA ILE A 198 -30.10 -16.07 0.61
C ILE A 198 -30.94 -14.85 0.22
N ASN A 199 -32.25 -14.92 0.46
CA ASN A 199 -33.18 -13.85 0.11
C ASN A 199 -33.16 -13.45 -1.39
N GLY A 200 -32.76 -14.37 -2.26
CA GLY A 200 -32.61 -14.12 -3.70
C GLY A 200 -31.23 -13.62 -4.14
N GLU A 201 -30.32 -13.33 -3.20
CA GLU A 201 -28.97 -12.87 -3.49
C GLU A 201 -27.95 -14.01 -3.35
N PRO A 202 -26.98 -14.15 -4.28
CA PRO A 202 -25.92 -15.16 -4.21
C PRO A 202 -25.10 -15.04 -2.93
N LEU A 203 -24.66 -16.20 -2.41
CA LEU A 203 -23.73 -16.22 -1.27
C LEU A 203 -22.36 -15.65 -1.65
N LEU A 204 -21.77 -14.94 -0.70
CA LEU A 204 -20.42 -14.45 -0.82
C LEU A 204 -19.40 -15.56 -0.55
N LEU A 205 -18.46 -15.74 -1.46
CA LEU A 205 -17.38 -16.72 -1.39
C LEU A 205 -16.03 -16.03 -1.18
N ARG A 206 -15.07 -16.72 -0.58
CA ARG A 206 -13.73 -16.16 -0.34
C ARG A 206 -13.02 -15.73 -1.62
N ARG A 207 -13.29 -16.35 -2.76
CA ARG A 207 -12.76 -15.96 -4.07
C ARG A 207 -13.30 -14.62 -4.59
N CYS A 208 -14.42 -14.15 -4.05
CA CYS A 208 -15.05 -12.91 -4.51
C CYS A 208 -14.15 -11.70 -4.37
N SER A 209 -14.37 -10.74 -5.26
CA SER A 209 -13.72 -9.44 -5.27
C SER A 209 -14.69 -8.34 -5.68
N ILE A 210 -14.41 -7.11 -5.27
CA ILE A 210 -15.19 -5.94 -5.68
C ILE A 210 -14.28 -4.78 -6.03
N MET A 211 -14.59 -4.06 -7.11
CA MET A 211 -13.83 -2.92 -7.57
C MET A 211 -14.35 -1.62 -6.97
N CYS A 212 -13.45 -0.85 -6.39
CA CYS A 212 -13.70 0.50 -5.92
C CYS A 212 -13.56 1.50 -7.09
N SER A 213 -14.30 2.61 -7.08
CA SER A 213 -14.20 3.70 -8.05
C SER A 213 -12.80 4.33 -8.12
N TYR A 214 -12.00 4.17 -7.07
CA TYR A 214 -10.60 4.62 -7.04
C TYR A 214 -9.62 3.53 -7.54
N GLY A 215 -10.09 2.55 -8.30
CA GLY A 215 -9.26 1.52 -8.93
C GLY A 215 -8.80 0.40 -8.01
N GLY A 216 -9.16 0.42 -6.72
CA GLY A 216 -8.80 -0.63 -5.77
C GLY A 216 -9.66 -1.89 -5.96
N CYS A 217 -9.02 -3.04 -6.16
CA CYS A 217 -9.69 -4.33 -6.12
C CYS A 217 -9.69 -4.87 -4.69
N VAL A 218 -10.82 -4.76 -4.00
CA VAL A 218 -10.98 -5.30 -2.65
C VAL A 218 -11.14 -6.81 -2.73
N THR A 219 -10.37 -7.54 -1.94
CA THR A 219 -10.35 -9.00 -1.91
C THR A 219 -10.50 -9.54 -0.50
N ILE A 220 -10.97 -10.79 -0.39
CA ILE A 220 -11.21 -11.44 0.89
C ILE A 220 -10.01 -12.31 1.25
N LEU A 221 -9.30 -11.98 2.32
CA LEU A 221 -8.15 -12.72 2.82
C LEU A 221 -8.55 -13.96 3.61
N LEU A 222 -9.49 -13.82 4.53
CA LEU A 222 -9.99 -14.88 5.37
C LEU A 222 -11.52 -14.86 5.38
N SER A 223 -12.13 -16.02 5.33
CA SER A 223 -13.60 -16.18 5.25
C SER A 223 -14.35 -15.76 6.52
N GLY A 224 -13.67 -15.61 7.64
CA GLY A 224 -14.26 -15.34 8.95
C GLY A 224 -14.77 -16.58 9.67
N GLN A 225 -14.71 -17.76 9.03
CA GLN A 225 -15.08 -19.01 9.68
C GLN A 225 -13.99 -19.45 10.67
N PRO A 226 -14.36 -20.10 11.79
CA PRO A 226 -13.38 -20.73 12.67
C PRO A 226 -12.65 -21.87 11.94
N GLU A 227 -11.36 -22.00 12.22
CA GLU A 227 -10.53 -23.11 11.73
C GLU A 227 -10.90 -24.45 12.42
#